data_f4d6c804e6a4d12afc135b86c4f12668
#
_entry.id   f4d6c804e6a4d12afc135b86c4f12668
#
_cell.length_a   1.000
_cell.length_b   1.000
_cell.length_c   1.000
_cell.angle_alpha   90.00
_cell.angle_beta   90.00
_cell.angle_gamma   90.00
#
_symmetry.space_group_name_H-M   'P 1'
#
loop_
_entity.id
_entity.type
_entity.pdbx_description
1 polymer ?
#
loop_
_entity_poly.entity_id
_entity_poly.type
_entity_poly.pdbx_seq_one_letter_code
_entity_poly.pdbx_strand_id
1 'polypeptide(L)'
;MFETVKWLFFDVGSTLINEEKAYEHRMRDMAKAANEPFEKIYDIAMNFYRQNKKGDLETARLLGLPKPIWYVEEEVLYEGAKACLAKLSKKYKIGVIANQSLGTEKRLAQHGIMQYIDLVVASAEEGVAKPDKRIYEIALERSNCKPGDAVMIGDRIDNDIVPANLMGMHTIWIKQGFGKYWNILQDIEKADFAVDSLMELCDIL
;
A
#
# COMPACT_ATOMS: atom_id res chain seq x y z
N MET A 1 -3.80 -22.83 5.21
CA MET A 1 -2.63 -22.15 4.63
C MET A 1 -1.94 -21.25 5.67
N PHE A 2 -2.66 -20.52 6.53
CA PHE A 2 -2.10 -19.56 7.48
C PHE A 2 -1.90 -20.10 8.91
N GLU A 3 -1.84 -21.41 9.12
CA GLU A 3 -1.74 -22.02 10.46
C GLU A 3 -0.43 -21.67 11.21
N THR A 4 0.65 -21.44 10.47
CA THR A 4 1.98 -21.08 11.03
C THR A 4 2.21 -19.59 11.11
N VAL A 5 1.33 -18.77 10.52
CA VAL A 5 1.49 -17.31 10.44
C VAL A 5 1.43 -16.68 11.83
N LYS A 6 2.38 -15.80 12.09
CA LYS A 6 2.56 -15.04 13.33
C LYS A 6 2.45 -13.55 13.12
N TRP A 7 2.89 -13.06 11.95
CA TRP A 7 2.94 -11.65 11.60
C TRP A 7 2.13 -11.33 10.36
N LEU A 8 1.37 -10.24 10.44
CA LEU A 8 0.72 -9.61 9.30
C LEU A 8 1.37 -8.25 9.06
N PHE A 9 2.01 -8.09 7.92
CA PHE A 9 2.60 -6.82 7.50
C PHE A 9 1.69 -6.13 6.51
N PHE A 10 1.30 -4.90 6.83
CA PHE A 10 0.44 -4.09 5.99
C PHE A 10 1.22 -2.99 5.29
N ASP A 11 0.90 -2.73 4.03
CA ASP A 11 1.15 -1.42 3.45
C ASP A 11 0.20 -0.38 4.08
N VAL A 12 0.47 0.91 3.85
CA VAL A 12 -0.30 2.03 4.43
C VAL A 12 -1.19 2.68 3.39
N GLY A 13 -0.59 3.32 2.37
CA GLY A 13 -1.31 4.06 1.36
C GLY A 13 -2.17 3.16 0.48
N SER A 14 -3.39 3.54 0.22
CA SER A 14 -4.36 2.72 -0.54
C SER A 14 -4.60 1.30 0.01
N THR A 15 -4.06 0.98 1.20
CA THR A 15 -4.27 -0.28 1.93
C THR A 15 -5.03 -0.04 3.24
N LEU A 16 -4.45 0.71 4.19
CA LEU A 16 -5.10 1.13 5.44
C LEU A 16 -5.69 2.54 5.31
N ILE A 17 -5.04 3.39 4.55
CA ILE A 17 -5.38 4.80 4.31
C ILE A 17 -5.99 4.95 2.91
N ASN A 18 -7.18 5.51 2.85
CA ASN A 18 -7.80 5.92 1.59
C ASN A 18 -7.20 7.26 1.14
N GLU A 19 -6.54 7.24 0.01
CA GLU A 19 -5.83 8.35 -0.61
C GLU A 19 -6.58 8.94 -1.81
N GLU A 20 -7.82 8.53 -2.06
CA GLU A 20 -8.59 8.87 -3.26
C GLU A 20 -8.71 10.39 -3.45
N LYS A 21 -9.03 11.13 -2.37
CA LYS A 21 -9.14 12.58 -2.41
C LYS A 21 -7.79 13.26 -2.71
N ALA A 22 -6.70 12.77 -2.11
CA ALA A 22 -5.36 13.30 -2.36
C ALA A 22 -4.94 13.08 -3.83
N TYR A 23 -5.25 11.92 -4.41
CA TYR A 23 -5.04 11.66 -5.84
C TYR A 23 -5.92 12.55 -6.72
N GLU A 24 -7.20 12.71 -6.37
CA GLU A 24 -8.11 13.59 -7.12
C GLU A 24 -7.61 15.04 -7.10
N HIS A 25 -7.23 15.58 -5.96
CA HIS A 25 -6.69 16.93 -5.82
C HIS A 25 -5.43 17.11 -6.69
N ARG A 26 -4.49 16.17 -6.59
CA ARG A 26 -3.28 16.14 -7.41
C ARG A 26 -3.60 16.18 -8.92
N MET A 27 -4.59 15.42 -9.37
CA MET A 27 -5.01 15.41 -10.77
C MET A 27 -5.71 16.71 -11.17
N ARG A 28 -6.46 17.34 -10.27
CA ARG A 28 -7.05 18.67 -10.50
C ARG A 28 -5.99 19.76 -10.64
N ASP A 29 -4.92 19.72 -9.85
CA ASP A 29 -3.80 20.64 -9.97
C ASP A 29 -3.05 20.44 -11.30
N MET A 30 -2.84 19.20 -11.72
CA MET A 30 -2.27 18.92 -13.04
C MET A 30 -3.15 19.44 -14.17
N ALA A 31 -4.48 19.26 -14.09
CA ALA A 31 -5.44 19.77 -15.05
C ALA A 31 -5.35 21.30 -15.18
N LYS A 32 -5.32 21.99 -14.04
CA LYS A 32 -5.15 23.43 -13.97
C LYS A 32 -3.80 23.89 -14.57
N ALA A 33 -2.71 23.23 -14.20
CA ALA A 33 -1.37 23.58 -14.69
C ALA A 33 -1.19 23.32 -16.19
N ALA A 34 -1.83 22.29 -16.73
CA ALA A 34 -1.83 21.95 -18.15
C ALA A 34 -2.86 22.74 -18.97
N ASN A 35 -3.74 23.51 -18.34
CA ASN A 35 -4.90 24.15 -18.95
C ASN A 35 -5.78 23.15 -19.72
N GLU A 36 -6.05 21.99 -19.11
CA GLU A 36 -6.84 20.88 -19.67
C GLU A 36 -7.98 20.51 -18.73
N PRO A 37 -9.09 19.91 -19.25
CA PRO A 37 -10.15 19.38 -18.40
C PRO A 37 -9.64 18.27 -17.45
N PHE A 38 -10.24 18.19 -16.25
CA PHE A 38 -9.93 17.14 -15.26
C PHE A 38 -10.10 15.74 -15.84
N GLU A 39 -11.18 15.51 -16.57
CA GLU A 39 -11.52 14.22 -17.17
C GLU A 39 -10.42 13.73 -18.10
N LYS A 40 -9.80 14.63 -18.87
CA LYS A 40 -8.68 14.27 -19.76
C LYS A 40 -7.44 13.83 -18.96
N ILE A 41 -7.11 14.53 -17.87
CA ILE A 41 -5.99 14.18 -17.00
C ILE A 41 -6.26 12.84 -16.30
N TYR A 42 -7.47 12.65 -15.80
CA TYR A 42 -7.91 11.42 -15.18
C TYR A 42 -7.82 10.23 -16.14
N ASP A 43 -8.30 10.36 -17.38
CA ASP A 43 -8.24 9.30 -18.38
C ASP A 43 -6.80 8.93 -18.75
N ILE A 44 -5.91 9.92 -18.88
CA ILE A 44 -4.48 9.66 -19.11
C ILE A 44 -3.88 8.88 -17.93
N ALA A 45 -4.15 9.31 -16.69
CA ALA A 45 -3.66 8.63 -15.51
C ALA A 45 -4.19 7.19 -15.42
N MET A 46 -5.48 6.99 -15.67
CA MET A 46 -6.11 5.67 -15.69
C MET A 46 -5.54 4.75 -16.76
N ASN A 47 -5.20 5.29 -17.93
CA ASN A 47 -4.54 4.51 -18.97
C ASN A 47 -3.16 4.00 -18.51
N PHE A 48 -2.40 4.81 -17.77
CA PHE A 48 -1.14 4.38 -17.18
C PHE A 48 -1.33 3.36 -16.04
N TYR A 49 -2.31 3.54 -15.14
CA TYR A 49 -2.60 2.56 -14.09
C TYR A 49 -2.94 1.18 -14.67
N ARG A 50 -3.74 1.12 -15.74
CA ARG A 50 -4.05 -0.14 -16.46
C ARG A 50 -2.85 -0.77 -17.16
N GLN A 51 -1.75 -0.04 -17.31
CA GLN A 51 -0.45 -0.53 -17.82
C GLN A 51 0.54 -0.85 -16.68
N ASN A 52 0.07 -1.02 -15.46
CA ASN A 52 0.88 -1.28 -14.28
C ASN A 52 1.93 -0.19 -13.99
N LYS A 53 1.57 1.08 -14.19
CA LYS A 53 2.42 2.25 -13.95
C LYS A 53 1.79 3.16 -12.90
N LYS A 54 2.59 4.05 -12.31
CA LYS A 54 2.10 5.10 -11.41
C LYS A 54 1.43 6.21 -12.21
N GLY A 55 0.11 6.08 -12.43
CA GLY A 55 -0.63 6.88 -13.40
C GLY A 55 -0.50 8.38 -13.21
N ASP A 56 -0.59 8.87 -11.98
CA ASP A 56 -0.43 10.29 -11.64
C ASP A 56 0.97 10.83 -11.96
N LEU A 57 2.02 10.08 -11.62
CA LEU A 57 3.41 10.48 -11.89
C LEU A 57 3.75 10.41 -13.38
N GLU A 58 3.28 9.38 -14.08
CA GLU A 58 3.48 9.24 -15.52
C GLU A 58 2.72 10.32 -16.30
N THR A 59 1.53 10.70 -15.83
CA THR A 59 0.77 11.81 -16.41
C THR A 59 1.51 13.13 -16.26
N ALA A 60 2.02 13.43 -15.06
CA ALA A 60 2.82 14.62 -14.84
C ALA A 60 4.04 14.66 -15.76
N ARG A 61 4.75 13.53 -15.89
CA ARG A 61 5.91 13.40 -16.78
C ARG A 61 5.54 13.61 -18.26
N LEU A 62 4.44 13.01 -18.72
CA LEU A 62 3.95 13.15 -20.09
C LEU A 62 3.64 14.61 -20.45
N LEU A 63 3.07 15.35 -19.48
CA LEU A 63 2.68 16.73 -19.63
C LEU A 63 3.83 17.74 -19.38
N GLY A 64 5.04 17.27 -19.05
CA GLY A 64 6.18 18.12 -18.71
C GLY A 64 5.98 18.92 -17.44
N LEU A 65 5.11 18.46 -16.54
CA LEU A 65 4.83 19.11 -15.27
C LEU A 65 5.83 18.65 -14.19
N PRO A 66 6.07 19.47 -13.15
CA PRO A 66 6.85 19.05 -11.98
C PRO A 66 6.15 17.91 -11.26
N LYS A 67 6.91 17.20 -10.38
CA LYS A 67 6.32 16.17 -9.52
C LYS A 67 5.15 16.76 -8.73
N PRO A 68 3.94 16.18 -8.83
CA PRO A 68 2.76 16.70 -8.15
C PRO A 68 2.91 16.67 -6.62
N ILE A 69 2.35 17.68 -5.95
CA ILE A 69 2.30 17.75 -4.48
C ILE A 69 1.43 16.64 -3.92
N TRP A 70 1.74 16.16 -2.72
CA TRP A 70 0.92 15.23 -1.98
C TRP A 70 0.15 15.93 -0.86
N TYR A 71 -1.14 15.70 -0.77
CA TYR A 71 -2.05 16.33 0.19
C TYR A 71 -2.36 15.37 1.33
N VAL A 72 -1.45 15.29 2.30
CA VAL A 72 -1.56 14.37 3.44
C VAL A 72 -2.79 14.63 4.32
N GLU A 73 -3.31 15.86 4.33
CA GLU A 73 -4.50 16.29 5.05
C GLU A 73 -5.81 15.69 4.49
N GLU A 74 -5.76 15.17 3.28
CA GLU A 74 -6.91 14.51 2.63
C GLU A 74 -6.91 13.00 2.81
N GLU A 75 -5.89 12.46 3.46
CA GLU A 75 -5.81 11.05 3.82
C GLU A 75 -6.81 10.71 4.92
N VAL A 76 -7.59 9.65 4.74
CA VAL A 76 -8.53 9.13 5.74
C VAL A 76 -8.39 7.62 5.85
N LEU A 77 -8.76 7.02 6.99
CA LEU A 77 -8.81 5.56 7.09
C LEU A 77 -9.84 4.98 6.10
N TYR A 78 -9.53 3.85 5.50
CA TYR A 78 -10.56 3.04 4.86
C TYR A 78 -11.60 2.59 5.89
N GLU A 79 -12.84 2.47 5.43
CA GLU A 79 -13.91 1.90 6.23
C GLU A 79 -13.50 0.50 6.71
N GLY A 80 -13.73 0.22 7.99
CA GLY A 80 -13.37 -1.06 8.61
C GLY A 80 -11.90 -1.22 8.99
N ALA A 81 -10.95 -0.34 8.57
CA ALA A 81 -9.52 -0.50 8.87
C ALA A 81 -9.23 -0.66 10.37
N LYS A 82 -9.81 0.20 11.19
CA LYS A 82 -9.65 0.13 12.64
C LYS A 82 -10.24 -1.15 13.24
N ALA A 83 -11.42 -1.56 12.77
CA ALA A 83 -12.09 -2.77 13.25
C ALA A 83 -11.31 -4.04 12.83
N CYS A 84 -10.82 -4.07 11.59
CA CYS A 84 -9.99 -5.14 11.07
C CYS A 84 -8.70 -5.30 11.90
N LEU A 85 -7.92 -4.23 12.09
CA LEU A 85 -6.70 -4.26 12.90
C LEU A 85 -6.99 -4.67 14.35
N ALA A 86 -8.06 -4.14 14.96
CA ALA A 86 -8.48 -4.51 16.32
C ALA A 86 -8.87 -5.99 16.45
N LYS A 87 -9.41 -6.60 15.39
CA LYS A 87 -9.75 -8.04 15.38
C LYS A 87 -8.49 -8.88 15.17
N LEU A 88 -7.68 -8.56 14.18
CA LEU A 88 -6.49 -9.33 13.80
C LEU A 88 -5.36 -9.25 14.84
N SER A 89 -5.18 -8.11 15.51
CA SER A 89 -4.16 -7.95 16.56
C SER A 89 -4.39 -8.82 17.80
N LYS A 90 -5.56 -9.44 17.95
CA LYS A 90 -5.84 -10.43 19.00
C LYS A 90 -5.19 -11.79 18.75
N LYS A 91 -4.87 -12.09 17.50
CA LYS A 91 -4.35 -13.39 17.05
C LYS A 91 -2.95 -13.28 16.47
N TYR A 92 -2.64 -12.17 15.80
CA TYR A 92 -1.40 -11.94 15.09
C TYR A 92 -0.67 -10.72 15.62
N LYS A 93 0.66 -10.69 15.45
CA LYS A 93 1.43 -9.46 15.53
C LYS A 93 1.23 -8.66 14.26
N ILE A 94 1.06 -7.37 14.37
CA ILE A 94 0.81 -6.46 13.25
C ILE A 94 2.05 -5.62 12.99
N GLY A 95 2.56 -5.67 11.78
CA GLY A 95 3.62 -4.81 11.30
C GLY A 95 3.17 -3.92 10.14
N VAL A 96 3.96 -2.90 9.86
CA VAL A 96 3.83 -2.05 8.68
C VAL A 96 5.13 -2.10 7.88
N ILE A 97 5.02 -2.31 6.55
CA ILE A 97 6.11 -2.13 5.59
C ILE A 97 5.60 -1.18 4.51
N ALA A 98 6.04 0.09 4.52
CA ALA A 98 5.42 1.11 3.69
C ALA A 98 6.43 2.11 3.08
N ASN A 99 6.12 2.57 1.87
CA ASN A 99 6.82 3.69 1.25
C ASN A 99 6.17 5.00 1.70
N GLN A 100 6.69 5.56 2.79
CA GLN A 100 6.12 6.72 3.46
C GLN A 100 7.18 7.80 3.75
N SER A 101 6.74 9.05 3.90
CA SER A 101 7.57 10.15 4.39
C SER A 101 7.84 10.01 5.89
N LEU A 102 8.83 10.76 6.41
CA LEU A 102 9.16 10.77 7.84
C LEU A 102 7.93 11.02 8.74
N GLY A 103 7.89 10.40 9.89
CA GLY A 103 6.83 10.55 10.89
C GLY A 103 5.64 9.59 10.68
N THR A 104 5.87 8.44 10.06
CA THR A 104 4.83 7.43 9.79
C THR A 104 4.10 7.00 11.05
N GLU A 105 4.80 6.65 12.14
CA GLU A 105 4.16 6.28 13.40
C GLU A 105 3.23 7.37 13.94
N LYS A 106 3.66 8.63 13.87
CA LYS A 106 2.85 9.77 14.32
C LYS A 106 1.55 9.88 13.51
N ARG A 107 1.60 9.69 12.19
CA ARG A 107 0.41 9.70 11.33
C ARG A 107 -0.52 8.54 11.64
N LEU A 108 0.01 7.33 11.82
CA LEU A 108 -0.79 6.16 12.22
C LEU A 108 -1.45 6.36 13.59
N ALA A 109 -0.77 7.05 14.52
CA ALA A 109 -1.33 7.43 15.81
C ALA A 109 -2.44 8.47 15.67
N GLN A 110 -2.29 9.48 14.80
CA GLN A 110 -3.34 10.47 14.52
C GLN A 110 -4.60 9.82 13.92
N HIS A 111 -4.45 8.77 13.11
CA HIS A 111 -5.57 7.96 12.63
C HIS A 111 -6.12 6.98 13.68
N GLY A 112 -5.49 6.90 14.87
CA GLY A 112 -5.95 6.06 15.99
C GLY A 112 -5.80 4.56 15.75
N ILE A 113 -4.81 4.15 14.94
CA ILE A 113 -4.54 2.74 14.62
C ILE A 113 -3.18 2.24 15.14
N MET A 114 -2.27 3.13 15.53
CA MET A 114 -0.93 2.76 16.03
C MET A 114 -0.98 1.81 17.24
N GLN A 115 -2.02 1.88 18.05
CA GLN A 115 -2.23 0.99 19.22
C GLN A 115 -2.38 -0.51 18.87
N TYR A 116 -2.63 -0.83 17.61
CA TYR A 116 -2.76 -2.21 17.10
C TYR A 116 -1.50 -2.69 16.38
N ILE A 117 -0.49 -1.82 16.22
CA ILE A 117 0.70 -2.06 15.42
C ILE A 117 1.90 -2.27 16.33
N ASP A 118 2.57 -3.41 16.18
CA ASP A 118 3.74 -3.80 16.99
C ASP A 118 5.07 -3.33 16.36
N LEU A 119 5.12 -3.10 15.03
CA LEU A 119 6.34 -2.73 14.32
C LEU A 119 6.01 -1.84 13.11
N VAL A 120 6.75 -0.76 12.93
CA VAL A 120 6.69 0.09 11.73
C VAL A 120 8.05 0.11 11.06
N VAL A 121 8.07 -0.22 9.76
CA VAL A 121 9.24 -0.14 8.88
C VAL A 121 8.83 0.71 7.68
N ALA A 122 9.27 1.96 7.66
CA ALA A 122 8.86 2.91 6.64
C ALA A 122 10.08 3.49 5.92
N SER A 123 9.93 3.71 4.60
CA SER A 123 11.05 3.95 3.70
C SER A 123 11.90 5.17 4.04
N ALA A 124 11.29 6.26 4.52
CA ALA A 124 12.05 7.46 4.83
C ALA A 124 12.87 7.33 6.11
N GLU A 125 12.41 6.54 7.08
CA GLU A 125 13.12 6.22 8.31
C GLU A 125 14.27 5.24 8.06
N GLU A 126 14.08 4.29 7.13
CA GLU A 126 15.06 3.24 6.85
C GLU A 126 16.07 3.59 5.75
N GLY A 127 15.81 4.66 4.97
CA GLY A 127 16.63 5.04 3.81
C GLY A 127 16.54 4.06 2.63
N VAL A 128 15.59 3.13 2.66
CA VAL A 128 15.32 2.14 1.61
C VAL A 128 13.81 1.97 1.40
N ALA A 129 13.39 1.74 0.16
CA ALA A 129 11.97 1.73 -0.21
C ALA A 129 11.59 0.44 -0.95
N LYS A 130 10.34 -0.02 -0.80
CA LYS A 130 9.79 -1.07 -1.67
C LYS A 130 9.90 -0.65 -3.15
N PRO A 131 10.25 -1.53 -4.06
CA PRO A 131 10.33 -2.99 -3.94
C PRO A 131 11.71 -3.55 -3.54
N ASP A 132 12.64 -2.75 -3.04
CA ASP A 132 13.93 -3.27 -2.58
C ASP A 132 13.69 -4.29 -1.45
N LYS A 133 14.27 -5.50 -1.61
CA LYS A 133 14.15 -6.57 -0.62
C LYS A 133 14.65 -6.17 0.78
N ARG A 134 15.57 -5.21 0.86
CA ARG A 134 16.17 -4.81 2.13
C ARG A 134 15.15 -4.28 3.13
N ILE A 135 14.09 -3.59 2.68
CA ILE A 135 13.05 -3.09 3.59
C ILE A 135 12.25 -4.26 4.22
N TYR A 136 12.05 -5.35 3.47
CA TYR A 136 11.42 -6.57 3.98
C TYR A 136 12.34 -7.34 4.92
N GLU A 137 13.64 -7.44 4.58
CA GLU A 137 14.64 -8.05 5.45
C GLU A 137 14.69 -7.34 6.82
N ILE A 138 14.67 -5.99 6.84
CA ILE A 138 14.62 -5.21 8.08
C ILE A 138 13.38 -5.57 8.91
N ALA A 139 12.22 -5.68 8.27
CA ALA A 139 10.97 -6.03 8.97
C ALA A 139 11.03 -7.44 9.57
N LEU A 140 11.52 -8.42 8.81
CA LEU A 140 11.66 -9.80 9.26
C LEU A 140 12.73 -9.94 10.37
N GLU A 141 13.85 -9.25 10.25
CA GLU A 141 14.91 -9.20 11.26
C GLU A 141 14.38 -8.63 12.59
N ARG A 142 13.73 -7.45 12.56
CA ARG A 142 13.21 -6.78 13.76
C ARG A 142 12.05 -7.54 14.41
N SER A 143 11.22 -8.20 13.62
CA SER A 143 10.12 -9.01 14.12
C SER A 143 10.57 -10.40 14.59
N ASN A 144 11.83 -10.78 14.34
CA ASN A 144 12.35 -12.13 14.52
C ASN A 144 11.43 -13.19 13.87
N CYS A 145 10.95 -12.88 12.66
CA CYS A 145 9.97 -13.69 11.93
C CYS A 145 10.60 -14.31 10.68
N LYS A 146 10.29 -15.57 10.43
CA LYS A 146 10.67 -16.23 9.16
C LYS A 146 9.70 -15.79 8.06
N PRO A 147 10.14 -15.69 6.79
CA PRO A 147 9.25 -15.34 5.69
C PRO A 147 7.95 -16.14 5.65
N GLY A 148 8.02 -17.48 5.73
CA GLY A 148 6.86 -18.36 5.70
C GLY A 148 5.91 -18.26 6.92
N ASP A 149 6.30 -17.54 7.98
CA ASP A 149 5.44 -17.25 9.14
C ASP A 149 4.82 -15.82 9.04
N ALA A 150 5.00 -15.14 7.90
CA ALA A 150 4.56 -13.77 7.66
C ALA A 150 3.66 -13.66 6.44
N VAL A 151 2.69 -12.75 6.50
CA VAL A 151 1.85 -12.35 5.36
C VAL A 151 2.12 -10.89 5.04
N MET A 152 2.39 -10.55 3.77
CA MET A 152 2.35 -9.18 3.27
C MET A 152 0.98 -8.87 2.68
N ILE A 153 0.37 -7.77 3.10
CA ILE A 153 -0.95 -7.30 2.68
C ILE A 153 -0.78 -5.90 2.09
N GLY A 154 -1.10 -5.74 0.80
CA GLY A 154 -0.96 -4.46 0.13
C GLY A 154 -1.75 -4.38 -1.17
N ASP A 155 -1.87 -3.15 -1.71
CA ASP A 155 -2.63 -2.88 -2.93
C ASP A 155 -1.77 -2.98 -4.21
N ARG A 156 -0.43 -2.91 -4.06
CA ARG A 156 0.51 -2.81 -5.17
C ARG A 156 1.19 -4.13 -5.48
N ILE A 157 0.95 -4.66 -6.68
CA ILE A 157 1.58 -5.91 -7.15
C ILE A 157 3.10 -5.78 -7.19
N ASP A 158 3.63 -4.69 -7.75
CA ASP A 158 5.06 -4.46 -7.90
C ASP A 158 5.81 -4.18 -6.60
N ASN A 159 5.14 -3.52 -5.65
CA ASN A 159 5.75 -3.09 -4.40
C ASN A 159 5.49 -4.08 -3.25
N ASP A 160 4.33 -4.75 -3.23
CA ASP A 160 3.92 -5.55 -2.07
C ASP A 160 3.94 -7.04 -2.37
N ILE A 161 3.39 -7.45 -3.51
CA ILE A 161 3.17 -8.87 -3.81
C ILE A 161 4.44 -9.52 -4.34
N VAL A 162 5.01 -8.99 -5.44
CA VAL A 162 6.19 -9.58 -6.09
C VAL A 162 7.37 -9.70 -5.12
N PRO A 163 7.82 -8.64 -4.42
CA PRO A 163 8.98 -8.76 -3.53
C PRO A 163 8.72 -9.69 -2.34
N ALA A 164 7.51 -9.72 -1.79
CA ALA A 164 7.15 -10.64 -0.70
C ALA A 164 7.13 -12.11 -1.18
N ASN A 165 6.57 -12.38 -2.37
CA ASN A 165 6.63 -13.71 -3.00
C ASN A 165 8.07 -14.18 -3.22
N LEU A 166 8.94 -13.30 -3.72
CA LEU A 166 10.37 -13.62 -3.93
C LEU A 166 11.11 -13.92 -2.63
N MET A 167 10.64 -13.42 -1.51
CA MET A 167 11.20 -13.70 -0.19
C MET A 167 10.58 -14.92 0.48
N GLY A 168 9.55 -15.53 -0.10
CA GLY A 168 8.84 -16.67 0.47
C GLY A 168 7.87 -16.31 1.60
N MET A 169 7.41 -15.06 1.64
CA MET A 169 6.28 -14.65 2.48
C MET A 169 4.96 -15.07 1.83
N HIS A 170 3.92 -15.24 2.64
CA HIS A 170 2.57 -15.28 2.11
C HIS A 170 2.11 -13.89 1.68
N THR A 171 1.15 -13.83 0.75
CA THR A 171 0.71 -12.55 0.18
C THR A 171 -0.81 -12.46 0.05
N ILE A 172 -1.34 -11.28 0.37
CA ILE A 172 -2.75 -10.95 0.12
C ILE A 172 -2.80 -9.61 -0.62
N TRP A 173 -3.34 -9.65 -1.82
CA TRP A 173 -3.57 -8.44 -2.61
C TRP A 173 -4.93 -7.85 -2.26
N ILE A 174 -4.94 -6.63 -1.71
CA ILE A 174 -6.16 -5.88 -1.46
C ILE A 174 -6.44 -4.95 -2.64
N LYS A 175 -7.58 -5.14 -3.31
CA LYS A 175 -7.96 -4.40 -4.53
C LYS A 175 -8.60 -3.07 -4.19
N GLN A 176 -7.80 -2.17 -3.62
CA GLN A 176 -8.20 -0.81 -3.25
C GLN A 176 -7.42 0.23 -4.05
N GLY A 177 -7.82 1.49 -3.95
CA GLY A 177 -7.17 2.59 -4.66
C GLY A 177 -7.01 2.34 -6.15
N PHE A 178 -5.88 2.79 -6.70
CA PHE A 178 -5.54 2.56 -8.11
C PHE A 178 -4.85 1.22 -8.36
N GLY A 179 -4.39 0.54 -7.30
CA GLY A 179 -3.81 -0.80 -7.38
C GLY A 179 -4.78 -1.84 -7.96
N LYS A 180 -6.09 -1.67 -7.73
CA LYS A 180 -7.14 -2.55 -8.27
C LYS A 180 -7.22 -2.63 -9.80
N TYR A 181 -6.64 -1.65 -10.51
CA TYR A 181 -6.63 -1.61 -11.98
C TYR A 181 -5.42 -2.27 -12.61
N TRP A 182 -4.49 -2.77 -11.79
CA TRP A 182 -3.30 -3.47 -12.27
C TRP A 182 -3.65 -4.86 -12.79
N ASN A 183 -2.92 -5.28 -13.82
CA ASN A 183 -3.10 -6.58 -14.44
C ASN A 183 -2.01 -7.54 -13.93
N ILE A 184 -2.38 -8.77 -13.66
CA ILE A 184 -1.43 -9.85 -13.37
C ILE A 184 -0.94 -10.39 -14.71
N LEU A 185 0.35 -10.26 -14.99
CA LEU A 185 0.99 -10.65 -16.25
C LEU A 185 1.84 -11.91 -16.10
N GLN A 186 2.32 -12.21 -14.88
CA GLN A 186 3.23 -13.31 -14.59
C GLN A 186 2.81 -14.05 -13.32
N ASP A 187 3.23 -15.30 -13.16
CA ASP A 187 2.87 -16.11 -11.99
C ASP A 187 3.39 -15.52 -10.68
N ILE A 188 4.58 -14.91 -10.67
CA ILE A 188 5.15 -14.26 -9.49
C ILE A 188 4.34 -13.06 -8.98
N GLU A 189 3.48 -12.50 -9.82
CA GLU A 189 2.59 -11.38 -9.50
C GLU A 189 1.27 -11.83 -8.86
N LYS A 190 1.00 -13.15 -8.84
CA LYS A 190 -0.18 -13.70 -8.17
C LYS A 190 0.03 -13.71 -6.68
N ALA A 191 -0.89 -13.09 -5.95
CA ALA A 191 -0.97 -13.26 -4.50
C ALA A 191 -1.62 -14.62 -4.15
N ASP A 192 -1.35 -15.14 -2.94
CA ASP A 192 -2.03 -16.33 -2.43
C ASP A 192 -3.55 -16.10 -2.34
N PHE A 193 -3.96 -14.89 -1.93
CA PHE A 193 -5.36 -14.46 -1.91
C PHE A 193 -5.51 -13.04 -2.45
N ALA A 194 -6.70 -12.72 -2.95
CA ALA A 194 -7.09 -11.38 -3.32
C ALA A 194 -8.43 -11.06 -2.65
N VAL A 195 -8.53 -9.86 -2.08
CA VAL A 195 -9.73 -9.35 -1.38
C VAL A 195 -10.09 -7.97 -1.89
N ASP A 196 -11.37 -7.60 -1.78
CA ASP A 196 -11.85 -6.29 -2.20
C ASP A 196 -11.97 -5.30 -1.02
N SER A 197 -11.89 -5.80 0.23
CA SER A 197 -11.98 -4.96 1.44
C SER A 197 -11.15 -5.50 2.60
N LEU A 198 -10.82 -4.61 3.55
CA LEU A 198 -10.13 -4.98 4.78
C LEU A 198 -10.94 -5.93 5.67
N MET A 199 -12.27 -5.88 5.60
CA MET A 199 -13.10 -6.76 6.42
C MET A 199 -13.06 -8.22 5.95
N GLU A 200 -12.88 -8.47 4.64
CA GLU A 200 -12.68 -9.81 4.10
C GLU A 200 -11.41 -10.49 4.62
N LEU A 201 -10.37 -9.73 5.01
CA LEU A 201 -9.18 -10.29 5.66
C LEU A 201 -9.54 -11.04 6.95
N CYS A 202 -10.54 -10.55 7.66
CA CYS A 202 -11.00 -11.15 8.91
C CYS A 202 -11.73 -12.49 8.74
N ASP A 203 -12.08 -12.85 7.52
CA ASP A 203 -12.77 -14.10 7.20
C ASP A 203 -11.79 -15.18 6.71
N ILE A 204 -10.61 -14.75 6.23
CA ILE A 204 -9.56 -15.64 5.73
C ILE A 204 -8.37 -15.81 6.69
N LEU A 205 -8.19 -14.89 7.66
CA LEU A 205 -7.16 -14.90 8.69
C LEU A 205 -7.75 -15.17 10.08
#